data_790539fb66fa00576c8104d25cbcd1cc
#
_entry.id   790539fb66fa00576c8104d25cbcd1cc
#
_cell.length_a   1.000
_cell.length_b   1.000
_cell.length_c   1.000
_cell.angle_alpha   90.00
_cell.angle_beta   90.00
_cell.angle_gamma   90.00
#
_symmetry.space_group_name_H-M   'P 1'
#
loop_
_entity.id
_entity.type
_entity.pdbx_description
1 polymer ?
#
loop_
_entity_poly.entity_id
_entity_poly.type
_entity_poly.pdbx_seq_one_letter_code
_entity_poly.pdbx_strand_id
1 'polypeptide(L)'
;MLNDIRIIIHTEKGDIDATLFPAKAPVTTASFLNLASRKFYDGLTFHRVVPHFVIQGGDPLGTGTGGPGYRFENEIDNSLSHLNVGALAMANAGPNTNGSQFYISIDSLRPEHVKMLDGSYSIFGHVTTGLDATTKIVQGDKIQSIEILDSTDELFADQAKRLKEWNRTLDGKFGNRLKPARGKQP
;
A
#
# COMPACT_ATOMS: atom_id res chain seq x y z
N MET A 1 10.79 -5.01 -18.82
CA MET A 1 9.45 -4.53 -18.38
C MET A 1 9.25 -5.07 -16.97
N LEU A 2 8.88 -4.23 -16.02
CA LEU A 2 8.69 -4.64 -14.62
C LEU A 2 7.56 -5.68 -14.52
N ASN A 3 7.85 -6.79 -13.85
CA ASN A 3 6.89 -7.86 -13.62
C ASN A 3 6.00 -7.55 -12.43
N ASP A 4 4.77 -8.08 -12.45
CA ASP A 4 3.87 -8.03 -11.31
C ASP A 4 4.49 -8.72 -10.08
N ILE A 5 4.18 -8.21 -8.89
CA ILE A 5 4.73 -8.70 -7.62
C ILE A 5 3.59 -9.12 -6.70
N ARG A 6 3.61 -10.38 -6.28
CA ARG A 6 2.62 -10.93 -5.36
C ARG A 6 3.02 -10.67 -3.92
N ILE A 7 2.00 -10.39 -3.10
CA ILE A 7 2.14 -10.20 -1.65
C ILE A 7 1.03 -10.93 -0.90
N ILE A 8 1.24 -11.16 0.38
CA ILE A 8 0.20 -11.56 1.33
C ILE A 8 0.17 -10.56 2.48
N ILE A 9 -1.00 -9.99 2.75
CA ILE A 9 -1.26 -9.20 3.96
C ILE A 9 -1.86 -10.15 4.99
N HIS A 10 -1.09 -10.48 6.02
CA HIS A 10 -1.54 -11.35 7.11
C HIS A 10 -2.35 -10.54 8.12
N THR A 11 -3.55 -11.00 8.43
CA THR A 11 -4.44 -10.41 9.43
C THR A 11 -5.06 -11.47 10.34
N GLU A 12 -5.61 -11.06 11.47
CA GLU A 12 -6.35 -11.98 12.36
C GLU A 12 -7.67 -12.49 11.74
N LYS A 13 -8.16 -11.84 10.70
CA LYS A 13 -9.39 -12.23 9.98
C LYS A 13 -9.11 -13.16 8.79
N GLY A 14 -7.85 -13.45 8.53
CA GLY A 14 -7.37 -14.26 7.41
C GLY A 14 -6.37 -13.51 6.54
N ASP A 15 -5.80 -14.23 5.59
CA ASP A 15 -4.83 -13.71 4.65
C ASP A 15 -5.52 -13.01 3.47
N ILE A 16 -4.92 -11.91 3.02
CA ILE A 16 -5.34 -11.16 1.84
C ILE A 16 -4.20 -11.22 0.84
N ASP A 17 -4.35 -12.03 -0.19
CA ASP A 17 -3.37 -12.15 -1.28
C ASP A 17 -3.64 -11.08 -2.31
N ALA A 18 -2.61 -10.40 -2.76
CA ALA A 18 -2.73 -9.37 -3.78
C ALA A 18 -1.57 -9.42 -4.78
N THR A 19 -1.85 -8.94 -5.98
CA THR A 19 -0.85 -8.70 -7.03
C THR A 19 -0.68 -7.20 -7.21
N LEU A 20 0.56 -6.74 -7.16
CA LEU A 20 0.94 -5.35 -7.37
C LEU A 20 1.43 -5.14 -8.80
N PHE A 21 1.22 -3.95 -9.35
CA PHE A 21 1.44 -3.59 -10.75
C PHE A 21 2.56 -2.55 -10.93
N PRO A 22 3.85 -2.91 -10.73
CA PRO A 22 4.94 -1.94 -10.83
C PRO A 22 5.11 -1.33 -12.22
N ALA A 23 4.68 -2.03 -13.28
CA ALA A 23 4.70 -1.46 -14.65
C ALA A 23 3.71 -0.29 -14.83
N LYS A 24 2.68 -0.19 -13.98
CA LYS A 24 1.62 0.84 -14.05
C LYS A 24 1.79 1.92 -12.99
N ALA A 25 2.34 1.58 -11.84
CA ALA A 25 2.57 2.47 -10.72
C ALA A 25 3.92 2.16 -10.05
N PRO A 26 5.05 2.42 -10.74
CA PRO A 26 6.38 2.02 -10.27
C PRO A 26 6.80 2.70 -8.96
N VAL A 27 6.55 4.00 -8.82
CA VAL A 27 6.92 4.77 -7.63
C VAL A 27 6.10 4.33 -6.42
N THR A 28 4.79 4.19 -6.60
CA THR A 28 3.84 3.74 -5.58
C THR A 28 4.18 2.33 -5.11
N THR A 29 4.38 1.42 -6.05
CA THR A 29 4.71 0.02 -5.74
C THR A 29 6.06 -0.09 -5.03
N ALA A 30 7.07 0.66 -5.46
CA ALA A 30 8.38 0.66 -4.81
C ALA A 30 8.31 1.22 -3.38
N SER A 31 7.56 2.29 -3.15
CA SER A 31 7.35 2.84 -1.81
C SER A 31 6.68 1.83 -0.89
N PHE A 32 5.57 1.24 -1.32
CA PHE A 32 4.82 0.26 -0.55
C PHE A 32 5.70 -0.97 -0.21
N LEU A 33 6.38 -1.54 -1.18
CA LEU A 33 7.23 -2.72 -0.98
C LEU A 33 8.46 -2.42 -0.12
N ASN A 34 9.07 -1.25 -0.24
CA ASN A 34 10.15 -0.83 0.63
C ASN A 34 9.68 -0.72 2.09
N LEU A 35 8.56 -0.09 2.33
CA LEU A 35 7.95 0.00 3.66
C LEU A 35 7.62 -1.40 4.22
N ALA A 36 7.00 -2.26 3.41
CA ALA A 36 6.68 -3.64 3.80
C ALA A 36 7.94 -4.47 4.13
N SER A 37 8.98 -4.39 3.30
CA SER A 37 10.25 -5.10 3.52
C SER A 37 10.97 -4.66 4.80
N ARG A 38 10.78 -3.41 5.18
CA ARG A 38 11.33 -2.84 6.41
C ARG A 38 10.42 -3.03 7.63
N LYS A 39 9.34 -3.78 7.48
CA LYS A 39 8.37 -4.07 8.55
C LYS A 39 7.64 -2.84 9.09
N PHE A 40 7.53 -1.79 8.27
CA PHE A 40 6.83 -0.55 8.63
C PHE A 40 5.36 -0.79 8.96
N TYR A 41 4.70 -1.66 8.20
CA TYR A 41 3.27 -1.95 8.35
C TYR A 41 2.95 -2.93 9.48
N ASP A 42 3.94 -3.66 10.00
CA ASP A 42 3.71 -4.69 11.02
C ASP A 42 3.12 -4.06 12.29
N GLY A 43 1.96 -4.54 12.70
CA GLY A 43 1.23 -4.06 13.87
C GLY A 43 0.44 -2.77 13.68
N LEU A 44 0.48 -2.13 12.50
CA LEU A 44 -0.39 -0.99 12.20
C LEU A 44 -1.83 -1.45 11.99
N THR A 45 -2.77 -0.56 12.27
CA THR A 45 -4.19 -0.88 12.22
C THR A 45 -4.84 -0.49 10.90
N PHE A 46 -5.96 -1.15 10.58
CA PHE A 46 -6.97 -0.60 9.70
C PHE A 46 -7.76 0.45 10.50
N HIS A 47 -7.27 1.67 10.52
CA HIS A 47 -7.80 2.75 11.35
C HIS A 47 -9.11 3.34 10.84
N ARG A 48 -9.47 3.07 9.58
CA ARG A 48 -10.73 3.49 8.98
C ARG A 48 -11.34 2.33 8.19
N VAL A 49 -12.52 1.92 8.59
CA VAL A 49 -13.30 0.89 7.89
C VAL A 49 -14.68 1.47 7.58
N VAL A 50 -15.02 1.54 6.30
CA VAL A 50 -16.34 1.97 5.84
C VAL A 50 -17.01 0.76 5.21
N PRO A 51 -18.06 0.18 5.87
CA PRO A 51 -18.78 -0.97 5.34
C PRO A 51 -19.26 -0.72 3.91
N HIS A 52 -19.18 -1.75 3.07
CA HIS A 52 -19.55 -1.70 1.65
C HIS A 52 -18.77 -0.67 0.83
N PHE A 53 -17.61 -0.25 1.29
CA PHE A 53 -16.77 0.72 0.60
C PHE A 53 -15.28 0.33 0.65
N VAL A 54 -14.57 0.67 1.72
CA VAL A 54 -13.13 0.43 1.84
C VAL A 54 -12.71 0.02 3.24
N ILE A 55 -11.57 -0.66 3.32
CA ILE A 55 -10.74 -0.76 4.52
C ILE A 55 -9.44 0.01 4.27
N GLN A 56 -9.05 0.88 5.19
CA GLN A 56 -7.89 1.76 5.06
C GLN A 56 -6.96 1.60 6.26
N GLY A 57 -5.68 1.46 5.98
CA GLY A 57 -4.64 1.32 6.98
C GLY A 57 -3.31 1.92 6.55
N GLY A 58 -2.25 1.60 7.30
CA GLY A 58 -0.88 2.02 6.96
C GLY A 58 -0.47 3.37 7.54
N ASP A 59 -1.25 3.93 8.46
CA ASP A 59 -0.89 5.13 9.23
C ASP A 59 -0.12 4.73 10.50
N PRO A 60 1.14 5.14 10.65
CA PRO A 60 1.92 4.82 11.86
C PRO A 60 1.36 5.43 13.15
N LEU A 61 0.51 6.46 13.05
CA LEU A 61 -0.19 7.07 14.18
C LEU A 61 -1.57 6.46 14.43
N GLY A 62 -2.15 5.78 13.45
CA GLY A 62 -3.50 5.22 13.54
C GLY A 62 -4.63 6.26 13.59
N THR A 63 -4.36 7.49 13.18
CA THR A 63 -5.31 8.63 13.26
C THR A 63 -5.83 9.11 11.91
N GLY A 64 -5.21 8.66 10.82
CA GLY A 64 -5.47 9.15 9.47
C GLY A 64 -4.57 10.32 9.04
N THR A 65 -3.71 10.83 9.93
CA THR A 65 -2.87 12.01 9.67
C THR A 65 -1.38 11.69 9.57
N GLY A 66 -0.97 10.47 9.89
CA GLY A 66 0.42 10.04 9.89
C GLY A 66 0.89 9.52 8.53
N GLY A 67 2.19 9.36 8.39
CA GLY A 67 2.83 8.85 7.19
C GLY A 67 4.31 8.54 7.40
N PRO A 68 5.02 8.20 6.33
CA PRO A 68 6.41 7.74 6.38
C PRO A 68 7.43 8.90 6.56
N GLY A 69 6.98 10.15 6.45
CA GLY A 69 7.84 11.33 6.48
C GLY A 69 8.22 11.86 5.11
N TYR A 70 7.72 11.25 4.04
CA TYR A 70 7.85 11.73 2.66
C TYR A 70 6.52 11.62 1.91
N ARG A 71 6.43 12.29 0.79
CA ARG A 71 5.28 12.24 -0.12
C ARG A 71 5.76 12.02 -1.54
N PHE A 72 4.87 11.46 -2.37
CA PHE A 72 5.14 11.26 -3.80
C PHE A 72 3.89 11.47 -4.64
N GLU A 73 4.12 11.64 -5.93
CA GLU A 73 3.12 11.95 -6.94
C GLU A 73 2.11 10.83 -7.17
N ASN A 74 0.93 11.21 -7.71
CA ASN A 74 -0.05 10.25 -8.20
C ASN A 74 0.46 9.56 -9.47
N GLU A 75 0.13 8.29 -9.59
CA GLU A 75 0.33 7.49 -10.80
C GLU A 75 -1.03 6.92 -11.21
N ILE A 76 -1.69 7.59 -12.17
CA ILE A 76 -3.01 7.21 -12.65
C ILE A 76 -2.86 6.48 -13.98
N ASP A 77 -3.28 5.22 -14.02
CA ASP A 77 -3.34 4.40 -15.23
C ASP A 77 -4.81 4.13 -15.60
N ASN A 78 -5.23 4.59 -16.76
CA ASN A 78 -6.63 4.51 -17.21
C ASN A 78 -7.11 3.06 -17.48
N SER A 79 -6.21 2.09 -17.49
CA SER A 79 -6.58 0.66 -17.58
C SER A 79 -6.96 0.05 -16.24
N LEU A 80 -6.76 0.77 -15.13
CA LEU A 80 -7.10 0.36 -13.78
C LEU A 80 -8.32 1.14 -13.28
N SER A 81 -9.21 0.47 -12.58
CA SER A 81 -10.44 1.10 -12.09
C SER A 81 -10.88 0.50 -10.76
N HIS A 82 -11.48 1.35 -9.92
CA HIS A 82 -12.18 0.94 -8.69
C HIS A 82 -13.51 0.20 -8.94
N LEU A 83 -13.90 0.01 -10.21
CA LEU A 83 -15.01 -0.92 -10.56
C LEU A 83 -14.70 -2.35 -10.11
N ASN A 84 -13.44 -2.72 -10.09
CA ASN A 84 -13.01 -4.05 -9.67
C ASN A 84 -12.93 -4.10 -8.14
N VAL A 85 -13.77 -4.89 -7.51
CA VAL A 85 -13.69 -5.15 -6.07
C VAL A 85 -12.33 -5.71 -5.71
N GLY A 86 -11.71 -5.17 -4.66
CA GLY A 86 -10.35 -5.55 -4.27
C GLY A 86 -9.27 -4.66 -4.86
N ALA A 87 -9.59 -3.51 -5.44
CA ALA A 87 -8.60 -2.54 -5.87
C ALA A 87 -7.77 -2.08 -4.66
N LEU A 88 -6.46 -2.17 -4.78
CA LEU A 88 -5.48 -1.69 -3.80
C LEU A 88 -4.94 -0.35 -4.28
N ALA A 89 -5.21 0.71 -3.52
CA ALA A 89 -4.89 2.08 -3.91
C ALA A 89 -4.32 2.89 -2.74
N MET A 90 -3.61 3.99 -3.06
CA MET A 90 -3.08 4.90 -2.05
C MET A 90 -4.13 5.90 -1.60
N ALA A 91 -4.29 6.01 -0.27
CA ALA A 91 -4.98 7.16 0.32
C ALA A 91 -4.11 8.41 0.20
N ASN A 92 -4.73 9.57 0.05
CA ASN A 92 -4.02 10.84 -0.01
C ASN A 92 -4.84 11.99 0.61
N ALA A 93 -4.21 13.14 0.79
CA ALA A 93 -4.81 14.38 1.28
C ALA A 93 -4.89 15.44 0.17
N GLY A 94 -5.13 15.04 -1.05
CA GLY A 94 -5.11 15.84 -2.26
C GLY A 94 -4.06 15.33 -3.26
N PRO A 95 -3.96 15.94 -4.45
CA PRO A 95 -3.03 15.51 -5.48
C PRO A 95 -1.58 15.43 -5.00
N ASN A 96 -0.87 14.37 -5.37
CA ASN A 96 0.57 14.21 -5.12
C ASN A 96 0.96 14.25 -3.63
N THR A 97 0.11 13.70 -2.76
CA THR A 97 0.36 13.61 -1.32
C THR A 97 0.37 12.17 -0.81
N ASN A 98 0.70 11.21 -1.67
CA ASN A 98 0.80 9.80 -1.29
C ASN A 98 1.92 9.60 -0.28
N GLY A 99 1.67 8.77 0.71
CA GLY A 99 2.63 8.43 1.77
C GLY A 99 2.66 6.92 2.03
N SER A 100 2.18 6.49 3.19
CA SER A 100 2.11 5.07 3.55
C SER A 100 0.68 4.53 3.67
N GLN A 101 -0.32 5.40 3.80
CA GLN A 101 -1.71 4.95 3.94
C GLN A 101 -2.24 4.41 2.61
N PHE A 102 -2.89 3.26 2.68
CA PHE A 102 -3.52 2.60 1.54
C PHE A 102 -4.93 2.12 1.92
N TYR A 103 -5.74 1.83 0.92
CA TYR A 103 -7.04 1.21 1.12
C TYR A 103 -7.28 0.09 0.11
N ILE A 104 -8.21 -0.79 0.48
CA ILE A 104 -8.72 -1.86 -0.39
C ILE A 104 -10.21 -1.64 -0.53
N SER A 105 -10.72 -1.61 -1.78
CA SER A 105 -12.16 -1.61 -2.03
C SER A 105 -12.74 -2.99 -1.73
N ILE A 106 -13.80 -3.04 -0.92
CA ILE A 106 -14.33 -4.32 -0.39
C ILE A 106 -15.69 -4.70 -0.95
N ASP A 107 -16.29 -3.85 -1.77
CA ASP A 107 -17.59 -4.08 -2.38
C ASP A 107 -17.68 -3.35 -3.73
N SER A 108 -18.71 -3.65 -4.51
CA SER A 108 -19.01 -2.96 -5.75
C SER A 108 -19.37 -1.49 -5.48
N LEU A 109 -18.55 -0.60 -5.99
CA LEU A 109 -18.76 0.83 -5.81
C LEU A 109 -19.80 1.35 -6.83
N ARG A 110 -20.55 2.36 -6.40
CA ARG A 110 -21.47 3.06 -7.31
C ARG A 110 -20.66 3.78 -8.40
N PRO A 111 -21.18 3.85 -9.65
CA PRO A 111 -20.45 4.49 -10.76
C PRO A 111 -19.95 5.90 -10.47
N GLU A 112 -20.72 6.69 -9.71
CA GLU A 112 -20.33 8.05 -9.32
C GLU A 112 -19.11 8.05 -8.38
N HIS A 113 -19.01 7.09 -7.45
CA HIS A 113 -17.84 6.92 -6.58
C HIS A 113 -16.62 6.45 -7.37
N VAL A 114 -16.80 5.50 -8.27
CA VAL A 114 -15.73 5.01 -9.15
C VAL A 114 -15.13 6.16 -9.95
N LYS A 115 -15.96 6.97 -10.61
CA LYS A 115 -15.51 8.11 -11.40
C LYS A 115 -14.73 9.15 -10.58
N MET A 116 -15.15 9.36 -9.31
CA MET A 116 -14.45 10.27 -8.41
C MET A 116 -13.09 9.71 -7.98
N LEU A 117 -12.98 8.39 -7.76
CA LEU A 117 -11.77 7.76 -7.27
C LEU A 117 -10.73 7.51 -8.37
N ASP A 118 -11.16 7.06 -9.55
CA ASP A 118 -10.26 6.61 -10.62
C ASP A 118 -9.30 7.70 -11.13
N GLY A 119 -9.72 8.95 -11.11
CA GLY A 119 -8.88 10.08 -11.52
C GLY A 119 -8.04 10.70 -10.41
N SER A 120 -8.21 10.28 -9.17
CA SER A 120 -7.68 10.99 -7.98
C SER A 120 -6.75 10.13 -7.11
N TYR A 121 -6.85 8.80 -7.21
CA TYR A 121 -6.13 7.86 -6.36
C TYR A 121 -5.38 6.82 -7.18
N SER A 122 -4.11 6.63 -6.87
CA SER A 122 -3.24 5.68 -7.57
C SER A 122 -3.60 4.25 -7.19
N ILE A 123 -4.18 3.50 -8.12
CA ILE A 123 -4.35 2.04 -7.99
C ILE A 123 -3.00 1.42 -8.34
N PHE A 124 -2.47 0.57 -7.45
CA PHE A 124 -1.18 -0.09 -7.66
C PHE A 124 -1.23 -1.61 -7.49
N GLY A 125 -2.41 -2.17 -7.25
CA GLY A 125 -2.58 -3.61 -7.11
C GLY A 125 -4.05 -4.02 -7.04
N HIS A 126 -4.24 -5.34 -6.89
CA HIS A 126 -5.56 -5.95 -6.81
C HIS A 126 -5.51 -7.20 -5.94
N VAL A 127 -6.52 -7.37 -5.08
CA VAL A 127 -6.69 -8.59 -4.27
C VAL A 127 -7.07 -9.75 -5.17
N THR A 128 -6.31 -10.83 -5.10
CA THR A 128 -6.53 -12.05 -5.88
C THR A 128 -7.25 -13.14 -5.10
N THR A 129 -7.00 -13.21 -3.78
CA THR A 129 -7.63 -14.17 -2.86
C THR A 129 -7.82 -13.49 -1.51
N GLY A 130 -8.87 -13.88 -0.76
CA GLY A 130 -9.10 -13.34 0.58
C GLY A 130 -10.00 -12.11 0.63
N LEU A 131 -10.83 -11.86 -0.39
CA LEU A 131 -11.87 -10.82 -0.35
C LEU A 131 -12.84 -11.03 0.83
N ASP A 132 -13.13 -12.27 1.19
CA ASP A 132 -13.94 -12.60 2.37
C ASP A 132 -13.26 -12.15 3.68
N ALA A 133 -11.93 -12.24 3.77
CA ALA A 133 -11.18 -11.70 4.91
C ALA A 133 -11.31 -10.17 4.99
N THR A 134 -11.24 -9.47 3.85
CA THR A 134 -11.38 -8.01 3.81
C THR A 134 -12.73 -7.54 4.36
N THR A 135 -13.81 -8.28 4.10
CA THR A 135 -15.16 -7.95 4.58
C THR A 135 -15.36 -8.20 6.08
N LYS A 136 -14.49 -9.00 6.70
CA LYS A 136 -14.52 -9.27 8.14
C LYS A 136 -13.66 -8.29 8.96
N ILE A 137 -12.80 -7.52 8.32
CA ILE A 137 -11.97 -6.51 8.97
C ILE A 137 -12.86 -5.45 9.60
N VAL A 138 -12.60 -5.12 10.85
CA VAL A 138 -13.22 -4.02 11.59
C VAL A 138 -12.18 -2.98 12.00
N GLN A 139 -12.66 -1.77 12.29
CA GLN A 139 -11.77 -0.69 12.70
C GLN A 139 -10.94 -1.09 13.93
N GLY A 140 -9.63 -0.90 13.82
CA GLY A 140 -8.67 -1.27 14.86
C GLY A 140 -8.03 -2.65 14.67
N ASP A 141 -8.51 -3.48 13.75
CA ASP A 141 -7.84 -4.72 13.40
C ASP A 141 -6.43 -4.44 12.86
N LYS A 142 -5.49 -5.33 13.16
CA LYS A 142 -4.07 -5.12 12.83
C LYS A 142 -3.66 -5.82 11.54
N ILE A 143 -2.75 -5.16 10.83
CA ILE A 143 -1.87 -5.81 9.86
C ILE A 143 -0.80 -6.54 10.69
N GLN A 144 -0.80 -7.87 10.69
CA GLN A 144 0.21 -8.65 11.41
C GLN A 144 1.56 -8.53 10.72
N SER A 145 1.56 -8.72 9.40
CA SER A 145 2.74 -8.54 8.54
C SER A 145 2.33 -8.49 7.08
N ILE A 146 3.24 -8.04 6.22
CA ILE A 146 3.11 -8.15 4.77
C ILE A 146 4.28 -8.98 4.26
N GLU A 147 3.96 -10.11 3.62
CA GLU A 147 4.92 -11.01 2.99
C GLU A 147 5.03 -10.68 1.50
N ILE A 148 6.26 -10.58 1.00
CA ILE A 148 6.55 -10.33 -0.41
C ILE A 148 6.99 -11.65 -1.03
N LEU A 149 6.27 -12.15 -2.02
CA LEU A 149 6.47 -13.48 -2.59
C LEU A 149 7.44 -13.51 -3.78
N ASP A 150 7.56 -12.38 -4.48
CA ASP A 150 8.39 -12.29 -5.69
C ASP A 150 9.58 -11.33 -5.49
N SER A 151 10.59 -11.41 -6.38
CA SER A 151 11.74 -10.51 -6.31
C SER A 151 11.34 -9.05 -6.57
N THR A 152 11.90 -8.15 -5.78
CA THR A 152 11.77 -6.70 -5.94
C THR A 152 13.00 -6.07 -6.61
N ASP A 153 13.99 -6.85 -7.00
CA ASP A 153 15.33 -6.34 -7.36
C ASP A 153 15.29 -5.42 -8.58
N GLU A 154 14.54 -5.78 -9.62
CA GLU A 154 14.42 -4.96 -10.83
C GLU A 154 13.73 -3.62 -10.53
N LEU A 155 12.61 -3.65 -9.80
CA LEU A 155 11.88 -2.45 -9.39
C LEU A 155 12.73 -1.56 -8.47
N PHE A 156 13.43 -2.15 -7.52
CA PHE A 156 14.26 -1.40 -6.58
C PHE A 156 15.49 -0.80 -7.25
N ALA A 157 16.04 -1.46 -8.27
CA ALA A 157 17.10 -0.89 -9.10
C ALA A 157 16.59 0.31 -9.92
N ASP A 158 15.40 0.18 -10.52
CA ASP A 158 14.75 1.26 -11.27
C ASP A 158 14.49 2.49 -10.38
N GLN A 159 14.06 2.29 -9.14
CA GLN A 159 13.71 3.35 -8.19
C GLN A 159 14.84 3.66 -7.17
N ALA A 160 16.07 3.25 -7.42
CA ALA A 160 17.17 3.28 -6.46
C ALA A 160 17.43 4.67 -5.85
N LYS A 161 17.33 5.74 -6.65
CA LYS A 161 17.53 7.12 -6.18
C LYS A 161 16.46 7.51 -5.15
N ARG A 162 15.18 7.26 -5.44
CA ARG A 162 14.07 7.55 -4.54
C ARG A 162 14.16 6.71 -3.25
N LEU A 163 14.44 5.42 -3.38
CA LEU A 163 14.59 4.53 -2.24
C LEU A 163 15.71 4.99 -1.30
N LYS A 164 16.82 5.49 -1.84
CA LYS A 164 17.91 6.04 -1.02
C LYS A 164 17.46 7.26 -0.21
N GLU A 165 16.71 8.17 -0.83
CA GLU A 165 16.17 9.37 -0.18
C GLU A 165 15.13 9.01 0.88
N TRP A 166 14.18 8.15 0.52
CA TRP A 166 13.13 7.69 1.44
C TRP A 166 13.69 6.92 2.63
N ASN A 167 14.66 6.04 2.40
CA ASN A 167 15.28 5.28 3.47
C ASN A 167 16.05 6.17 4.45
N ARG A 168 16.68 7.25 3.96
CA ARG A 168 17.30 8.25 4.84
C ARG A 168 16.26 8.92 5.75
N THR A 169 15.10 9.30 5.18
CA THR A 169 13.99 9.89 5.94
C THR A 169 13.43 8.90 6.97
N LEU A 170 13.22 7.65 6.56
CA LEU A 170 12.74 6.58 7.44
C LEU A 170 13.72 6.29 8.58
N ASP A 171 15.01 6.21 8.31
CA ASP A 171 16.05 6.00 9.32
C ASP A 171 16.07 7.14 10.35
N GLY A 172 15.91 8.38 9.88
CA GLY A 172 15.86 9.56 10.76
C GLY A 172 14.59 9.63 11.63
N LYS A 173 13.43 9.24 11.05
CA LYS A 173 12.14 9.37 11.74
C LYS A 173 11.81 8.17 12.65
N PHE A 174 12.13 6.97 12.22
CA PHE A 174 11.74 5.73 12.88
C PHE A 174 12.91 4.96 13.49
N GLY A 175 14.12 5.20 13.03
CA GLY A 175 15.35 4.60 13.59
C GLY A 175 15.28 3.07 13.63
N ASN A 176 15.62 2.50 14.79
CA ASN A 176 15.68 1.05 15.00
C ASN A 176 14.31 0.34 15.05
N ARG A 177 13.21 1.08 14.91
CA ARG A 177 11.86 0.49 14.80
C ARG A 177 11.64 -0.25 13.49
N LEU A 178 12.44 0.07 12.47
CA LEU A 178 12.37 -0.55 11.16
C LEU A 178 13.55 -1.50 10.93
N LYS A 179 13.33 -2.55 10.14
CA LYS A 179 14.43 -3.36 9.63
C LYS A 179 15.33 -2.52 8.71
N PRO A 180 16.63 -2.81 8.64
CA PRO A 180 17.54 -2.15 7.71
C PRO A 180 17.02 -2.23 6.27
N ALA A 181 17.29 -1.20 5.47
CA ALA A 181 17.02 -1.24 4.04
C ALA A 181 17.84 -2.36 3.37
N ARG A 182 17.27 -3.01 2.34
CA ARG A 182 18.00 -4.00 1.55
C ARG A 182 19.32 -3.40 1.04
N GLY A 183 20.42 -4.16 1.16
CA GLY A 183 21.75 -3.74 0.74
C GLY A 183 22.56 -2.95 1.78
N LYS A 184 21.99 -2.59 2.93
CA LYS A 184 22.76 -2.18 4.10
C LYS A 184 22.91 -3.40 5.01
N GLN A 185 24.09 -4.04 4.97
CA GLN A 185 24.49 -4.91 6.09
C GLN A 185 24.75 -4.05 7.33
N PRO A 186 24.47 -4.57 8.53
CA PRO A 186 24.74 -3.88 9.79
C PRO A 186 26.21 -3.56 9.97
#